data_7a42aadaf7cbcfc7ed684af24a81e894
#
_entry.id   7a42aadaf7cbcfc7ed684af24a81e894
#
_cell.length_a   1.000
_cell.length_b   1.000
_cell.length_c   1.000
_cell.angle_alpha   90.00
_cell.angle_beta   90.00
_cell.angle_gamma   90.00
#
_symmetry.space_group_name_H-M   'P 1'
#
loop_
_entity.id
_entity.type
_entity.pdbx_description
1 polymer ?
#
loop_
_entity_poly.entity_id
_entity_poly.type
_entity_poly.pdbx_seq_one_letter_code
_entity_poly.pdbx_strand_id
1 'polypeptide(L)'
;MNASHARTGGVLGSIGSALLIGGCASLIAPHIVAPQPGGLQATYQRTTSGKLVLADIAPYITVHRRIIVGPPPATLAVDIIPAGDYSLRLGARQRPGCTTLYLTGPAERALFAALDRECLAQRALQVAALNVDPPDRPLNCTAPPPSAPVWQRYRAAIARLRRSPAPHGTVILLPGYGVGKLAMLPWALMLADAGYQSILVDPRAQGQSSGQYVTYGALESKDLIQLVAALRTAGLIQGRLGLLGDSMGAATALLAAPYLKPLAAVVAISPYERATAAIPRYARLAHWYAQLIPSASWRAAERRAGQLAGVSLTDADPIEVAPRIRAPVLYLQGGQDQVVGPAQARQLAARTPHARLEMFPGLGHLEMSENFVGLARPVITWFNRYVARDHRTGRAPPVGLPKGTQNALAMSGCVDY
;
A
#
# COMPACT_ATOMS: atom_id res chain seq x y z
N MET A 1 -28.60 68.35 -7.30
CA MET A 1 -28.48 67.94 -5.87
C MET A 1 -28.11 66.46 -5.85
N ASN A 2 -26.91 66.17 -5.42
CA ASN A 2 -26.24 64.91 -5.54
C ASN A 2 -26.76 63.86 -4.56
N ALA A 3 -26.95 62.64 -5.07
CA ALA A 3 -27.16 61.45 -4.28
C ALA A 3 -25.89 60.60 -4.32
N SER A 4 -25.18 60.56 -3.20
CA SER A 4 -24.09 59.64 -2.93
C SER A 4 -24.64 58.38 -2.24
N HIS A 5 -24.88 57.33 -3.00
CA HIS A 5 -25.09 56.01 -2.46
C HIS A 5 -24.24 55.02 -3.24
N ALA A 6 -23.04 54.74 -2.77
CA ALA A 6 -22.27 53.58 -3.16
C ALA A 6 -21.14 53.32 -2.19
N ARG A 7 -20.96 52.03 -1.88
CA ARG A 7 -19.80 51.38 -1.24
C ARG A 7 -19.90 51.05 0.25
N THR A 8 -20.90 50.26 0.60
CA THR A 8 -20.80 49.48 1.88
C THR A 8 -21.05 47.97 1.65
N GLY A 9 -21.49 47.55 0.47
CA GLY A 9 -21.76 46.11 0.18
C GLY A 9 -20.51 45.24 -0.10
N GLY A 10 -19.40 45.85 -0.55
CA GLY A 10 -18.21 45.07 -0.98
C GLY A 10 -17.34 44.56 0.18
N VAL A 11 -17.29 45.25 1.29
CA VAL A 11 -16.41 44.89 2.43
C VAL A 11 -17.04 43.79 3.29
N LEU A 12 -18.34 43.84 3.51
CA LEU A 12 -19.05 42.80 4.29
C LEU A 12 -19.08 41.44 3.53
N GLY A 13 -19.24 41.46 2.21
CA GLY A 13 -19.17 40.24 1.38
C GLY A 13 -17.78 39.58 1.38
N SER A 14 -16.73 40.39 1.37
CA SER A 14 -15.34 39.87 1.41
C SER A 14 -14.95 39.33 2.78
N ILE A 15 -15.41 39.93 3.87
CA ILE A 15 -15.17 39.46 5.24
C ILE A 15 -15.96 38.17 5.50
N GLY A 16 -17.23 38.09 5.08
CA GLY A 16 -18.02 36.86 5.19
C GLY A 16 -17.43 35.68 4.42
N SER A 17 -16.97 35.93 3.19
CA SER A 17 -16.29 34.90 2.40
C SER A 17 -14.95 34.49 3.00
N ALA A 18 -14.18 35.41 3.55
CA ALA A 18 -12.90 35.12 4.23
C ALA A 18 -13.11 34.32 5.53
N LEU A 19 -14.14 34.62 6.30
CA LEU A 19 -14.51 33.87 7.52
C LEU A 19 -15.00 32.45 7.18
N LEU A 20 -15.82 32.26 6.14
CA LEU A 20 -16.25 30.95 5.68
C LEU A 20 -15.09 30.11 5.14
N ILE A 21 -14.22 30.74 4.36
CA ILE A 21 -13.04 30.02 3.81
C ILE A 21 -12.07 29.65 4.95
N GLY A 22 -11.79 30.57 5.86
CA GLY A 22 -10.90 30.36 7.00
C GLY A 22 -11.45 29.35 8.01
N GLY A 23 -12.76 29.45 8.33
CA GLY A 23 -13.44 28.52 9.23
C GLY A 23 -13.44 27.08 8.67
N CYS A 24 -13.84 26.89 7.40
CA CYS A 24 -13.79 25.58 6.74
C CYS A 24 -12.37 25.02 6.66
N ALA A 25 -11.37 25.87 6.36
CA ALA A 25 -9.98 25.43 6.26
C ALA A 25 -9.45 24.92 7.62
N SER A 26 -9.78 25.59 8.71
CA SER A 26 -9.36 25.19 10.06
C SER A 26 -10.00 23.87 10.51
N LEU A 27 -11.24 23.60 10.10
CA LEU A 27 -11.94 22.35 10.40
C LEU A 27 -11.42 21.18 9.54
N ILE A 28 -11.12 21.40 8.26
CA ILE A 28 -10.72 20.36 7.32
C ILE A 28 -9.24 19.98 7.48
N ALA A 29 -8.36 20.95 7.73
CA ALA A 29 -6.91 20.75 7.73
C ALA A 29 -6.40 19.60 8.63
N PRO A 30 -6.89 19.45 9.88
CA PRO A 30 -6.47 18.33 10.72
C PRO A 30 -6.82 16.97 10.13
N HIS A 31 -7.96 16.87 9.44
CA HIS A 31 -8.40 15.60 8.81
C HIS A 31 -7.56 15.24 7.58
N ILE A 32 -7.01 16.22 6.86
CA ILE A 32 -6.11 15.96 5.71
C ILE A 32 -4.87 15.18 6.16
N VAL A 33 -4.26 15.59 7.27
CA VAL A 33 -3.00 15.00 7.76
C VAL A 33 -3.19 14.04 8.93
N ALA A 34 -4.43 13.65 9.24
CA ALA A 34 -4.73 12.78 10.37
C ALA A 34 -3.97 11.46 10.27
N PRO A 35 -3.44 10.93 11.39
CA PRO A 35 -2.87 9.61 11.44
C PRO A 35 -3.90 8.53 11.05
N GLN A 36 -3.43 7.47 10.41
CA GLN A 36 -4.25 6.33 9.97
C GLN A 36 -3.80 5.05 10.70
N PRO A 37 -4.03 4.92 12.01
CA PRO A 37 -3.64 3.72 12.75
C PRO A 37 -4.54 2.53 12.37
N GLY A 38 -3.95 1.40 12.09
CA GLY A 38 -4.64 0.12 12.03
C GLY A 38 -5.48 -0.18 10.77
N GLY A 39 -5.38 0.64 9.71
CA GLY A 39 -6.17 0.56 8.47
C GLY A 39 -6.67 -0.84 8.08
N LEU A 40 -6.01 -1.51 7.17
CA LEU A 40 -6.47 -2.77 6.56
C LEU A 40 -6.52 -4.00 7.50
N GLN A 41 -5.85 -3.99 8.65
CA GLN A 41 -6.00 -5.09 9.63
C GLN A 41 -7.47 -5.31 10.00
N ALA A 42 -8.25 -4.23 10.15
CA ALA A 42 -9.68 -4.32 10.43
C ALA A 42 -10.49 -4.86 9.24
N THR A 43 -10.09 -4.57 8.02
CA THR A 43 -10.82 -4.97 6.80
C THR A 43 -10.56 -6.43 6.45
N TYR A 44 -9.31 -6.90 6.54
CA TYR A 44 -9.01 -8.34 6.36
C TYR A 44 -9.68 -9.23 7.42
N GLN A 45 -9.86 -8.74 8.64
CA GLN A 45 -10.58 -9.46 9.70
C GLN A 45 -12.10 -9.50 9.48
N ARG A 46 -12.69 -8.54 8.77
CA ARG A 46 -14.15 -8.46 8.56
C ARG A 46 -14.68 -9.36 7.44
N THR A 47 -13.88 -9.64 6.42
CA THR A 47 -14.36 -10.30 5.19
C THR A 47 -14.31 -11.83 5.24
N THR A 48 -13.76 -12.43 6.28
CA THR A 48 -13.56 -13.89 6.31
C THR A 48 -14.36 -14.54 7.43
N SER A 49 -15.56 -15.00 7.11
CA SER A 49 -16.29 -15.96 7.96
C SER A 49 -15.46 -17.24 8.13
N GLY A 50 -14.68 -17.32 9.21
CA GLY A 50 -14.08 -18.56 9.71
C GLY A 50 -12.89 -19.13 8.92
N LYS A 51 -12.18 -18.34 8.10
CA LYS A 51 -10.95 -18.74 7.40
C LYS A 51 -9.78 -17.88 7.83
N LEU A 52 -8.58 -18.50 7.93
CA LEU A 52 -7.33 -17.80 8.18
C LEU A 52 -7.09 -16.74 7.10
N VAL A 53 -6.79 -15.53 7.54
CA VAL A 53 -6.47 -14.40 6.67
C VAL A 53 -4.97 -14.35 6.50
N LEU A 54 -4.50 -13.83 5.37
CA LEU A 54 -3.07 -13.59 5.13
C LEU A 54 -2.41 -12.82 6.29
N ALA A 55 -3.14 -11.93 6.96
CA ALA A 55 -2.69 -11.21 8.15
C ALA A 55 -2.32 -12.12 9.32
N ASP A 56 -3.01 -13.24 9.49
CA ASP A 56 -2.74 -14.19 10.58
C ASP A 56 -1.46 -14.99 10.33
N ILE A 57 -1.04 -15.11 9.07
CA ILE A 57 0.16 -15.84 8.66
C ILE A 57 1.39 -14.93 8.67
N ALA A 58 1.22 -13.65 8.38
CA ALA A 58 2.31 -12.69 8.28
C ALA A 58 3.30 -12.74 9.45
N PRO A 59 2.86 -12.81 10.73
CA PRO A 59 3.78 -12.87 11.86
C PRO A 59 4.75 -14.05 11.83
N TYR A 60 4.42 -15.12 11.12
CA TYR A 60 5.20 -16.36 11.12
C TYR A 60 6.19 -16.46 9.97
N ILE A 61 5.94 -15.73 8.88
CA ILE A 61 6.80 -15.73 7.69
C ILE A 61 7.66 -14.47 7.59
N THR A 62 7.46 -13.47 8.46
CA THR A 62 8.15 -12.19 8.43
C THR A 62 9.21 -12.05 9.51
N VAL A 63 10.22 -11.24 9.22
CA VAL A 63 11.18 -10.74 10.20
C VAL A 63 10.84 -9.30 10.49
N HIS A 64 10.25 -9.04 11.66
CA HIS A 64 9.87 -7.71 12.08
C HIS A 64 11.07 -6.85 12.45
N ARG A 65 11.04 -5.59 12.07
CA ARG A 65 12.00 -4.57 12.45
C ARG A 65 11.29 -3.26 12.77
N ARG A 66 11.91 -2.46 13.62
CA ARG A 66 11.52 -1.08 13.88
C ARG A 66 12.72 -0.19 13.60
N ILE A 67 12.54 0.81 12.76
CA ILE A 67 13.61 1.68 12.29
C ILE A 67 13.22 3.12 12.56
N ILE A 68 14.08 3.84 13.26
CA ILE A 68 13.89 5.25 13.59
C ILE A 68 14.34 6.09 12.41
N VAL A 69 13.53 7.05 12.02
CA VAL A 69 13.77 8.02 10.95
C VAL A 69 13.40 9.43 11.41
N GLY A 70 13.76 10.45 10.67
CA GLY A 70 13.39 11.84 10.96
C GLY A 70 14.54 12.81 10.72
N PRO A 71 14.42 14.10 10.96
CA PRO A 71 13.33 14.84 11.58
C PRO A 71 12.10 15.05 10.67
N PRO A 72 10.89 15.20 11.22
CA PRO A 72 10.50 14.92 12.60
C PRO A 72 10.56 13.41 12.87
N PRO A 73 10.87 12.97 14.11
CA PRO A 73 11.12 11.56 14.39
C PRO A 73 9.88 10.70 14.20
N ALA A 74 10.08 9.53 13.61
CA ALA A 74 9.10 8.46 13.51
C ALA A 74 9.81 7.10 13.66
N THR A 75 9.08 6.10 14.14
CA THR A 75 9.55 4.71 14.16
C THR A 75 8.73 3.93 13.14
N LEU A 76 9.39 3.49 12.07
CA LEU A 76 8.75 2.72 11.01
C LEU A 76 8.70 1.24 11.39
N ALA A 77 7.54 0.62 11.26
CA ALA A 77 7.35 -0.81 11.37
C ALA A 77 7.57 -1.47 10.01
N VAL A 78 8.49 -2.43 9.97
CA VAL A 78 8.95 -3.07 8.74
C VAL A 78 8.89 -4.59 8.90
N ASP A 79 8.38 -5.26 7.89
CA ASP A 79 8.32 -6.72 7.80
C ASP A 79 9.12 -7.20 6.60
N ILE A 80 10.06 -8.11 6.82
CA ILE A 80 10.90 -8.68 5.78
C ILE A 80 10.41 -10.10 5.48
N ILE A 81 10.05 -10.36 4.24
CA ILE A 81 9.69 -11.68 3.72
C ILE A 81 10.84 -12.17 2.84
N PRO A 82 11.56 -13.23 3.24
CA PRO A 82 12.63 -13.80 2.43
C PRO A 82 12.10 -14.33 1.09
N ALA A 83 12.96 -14.33 0.07
CA ALA A 83 12.70 -15.10 -1.14
C ALA A 83 12.56 -16.58 -0.79
N GLY A 84 11.66 -17.29 -1.46
CA GLY A 84 11.48 -18.72 -1.23
C GLY A 84 10.35 -19.28 -2.06
N ASP A 85 10.46 -20.57 -2.35
CA ASP A 85 9.34 -21.33 -2.89
C ASP A 85 8.34 -21.58 -1.77
N TYR A 86 7.38 -20.70 -1.64
CA TYR A 86 6.27 -20.87 -0.70
C TYR A 86 5.26 -21.91 -1.20
N SER A 87 5.46 -22.50 -2.40
CA SER A 87 4.52 -23.42 -3.07
C SER A 87 3.08 -22.87 -3.09
N LEU A 88 2.99 -21.55 -3.17
CA LEU A 88 1.75 -20.80 -3.07
C LEU A 88 1.06 -20.83 -4.41
N ARG A 89 0.00 -21.62 -4.53
CA ARG A 89 -0.98 -21.41 -5.59
C ARG A 89 -2.05 -20.47 -5.05
N LEU A 90 -2.05 -19.25 -5.55
CA LEU A 90 -3.17 -18.36 -5.33
C LEU A 90 -4.38 -18.92 -6.08
N GLY A 91 -5.31 -19.53 -5.36
CA GLY A 91 -6.63 -19.87 -5.85
C GLY A 91 -7.55 -18.69 -5.66
N ALA A 92 -8.26 -18.27 -6.70
CA ALA A 92 -9.30 -17.26 -6.58
C ALA A 92 -10.67 -17.93 -6.60
N ARG A 93 -11.52 -17.65 -5.62
CA ARG A 93 -12.96 -17.87 -5.72
C ARG A 93 -13.65 -16.53 -5.90
N GLN A 94 -14.35 -16.37 -7.01
CA GLN A 94 -15.22 -15.22 -7.22
C GLN A 94 -16.59 -15.48 -6.63
N ARG A 95 -17.07 -14.53 -5.83
CA ARG A 95 -18.51 -14.28 -5.63
C ARG A 95 -18.78 -12.89 -6.19
N PRO A 96 -20.00 -12.58 -6.66
CA PRO A 96 -20.34 -11.22 -7.04
C PRO A 96 -19.94 -10.24 -5.94
N GLY A 97 -19.03 -9.31 -6.23
CA GLY A 97 -18.54 -8.30 -5.29
C GLY A 97 -17.37 -8.68 -4.40
N CYS A 98 -16.84 -9.93 -4.46
CA CYS A 98 -15.75 -10.34 -3.57
C CYS A 98 -14.75 -11.30 -4.20
N THR A 99 -13.47 -10.98 -4.11
CA THR A 99 -12.38 -11.90 -4.44
C THR A 99 -11.65 -12.32 -3.17
N THR A 100 -11.64 -13.60 -2.91
CA THR A 100 -10.85 -14.17 -1.80
C THR A 100 -9.63 -14.88 -2.37
N LEU A 101 -8.45 -14.46 -1.96
CA LEU A 101 -7.19 -15.11 -2.27
C LEU A 101 -6.98 -16.27 -1.30
N TYR A 102 -6.67 -17.46 -1.83
CA TYR A 102 -6.33 -18.63 -1.04
C TYR A 102 -4.88 -19.02 -1.30
N LEU A 103 -4.17 -19.36 -0.26
CA LEU A 103 -2.91 -20.05 -0.35
C LEU A 103 -3.17 -21.54 -0.54
N THR A 104 -2.59 -22.19 -1.56
CA THR A 104 -2.82 -23.61 -1.85
C THR A 104 -1.52 -24.35 -2.10
N GLY A 105 -0.93 -24.93 -1.07
CA GLY A 105 0.13 -25.92 -1.15
C GLY A 105 -0.21 -27.16 -0.33
N PRO A 106 0.41 -28.34 -0.55
CA PRO A 106 0.09 -29.54 0.25
C PRO A 106 0.42 -29.38 1.74
N ALA A 107 1.53 -28.78 2.09
CA ALA A 107 1.94 -28.56 3.47
C ALA A 107 1.10 -27.49 4.15
N GLU A 108 0.83 -26.40 3.44
CA GLU A 108 -0.01 -25.32 3.91
C GLU A 108 -1.46 -25.73 4.05
N ARG A 109 -2.02 -26.53 3.12
CA ARG A 109 -3.39 -27.07 3.26
C ARG A 109 -3.57 -27.88 4.52
N ALA A 110 -2.58 -28.68 4.90
CA ALA A 110 -2.63 -29.46 6.14
C ALA A 110 -2.55 -28.54 7.38
N LEU A 111 -1.72 -27.50 7.33
CA LEU A 111 -1.61 -26.51 8.40
C LEU A 111 -2.89 -25.69 8.53
N PHE A 112 -3.43 -25.16 7.42
CA PHE A 112 -4.65 -24.37 7.41
C PHE A 112 -5.85 -25.20 7.87
N ALA A 113 -5.96 -26.47 7.43
CA ALA A 113 -7.02 -27.37 7.91
C ALA A 113 -6.88 -27.71 9.40
N ALA A 114 -5.68 -27.65 9.97
CA ALA A 114 -5.47 -27.85 11.40
C ALA A 114 -5.84 -26.59 12.20
N LEU A 115 -5.44 -25.40 11.72
CA LEU A 115 -5.75 -24.11 12.32
C LEU A 115 -7.26 -23.76 12.19
N ASP A 116 -7.87 -24.06 11.05
CA ASP A 116 -9.33 -23.96 10.85
C ASP A 116 -10.10 -24.82 11.84
N ARG A 117 -9.67 -26.05 12.09
CA ARG A 117 -10.31 -26.93 13.07
C ARG A 117 -10.16 -26.41 14.49
N GLU A 118 -9.00 -25.86 14.85
CA GLU A 118 -8.76 -25.30 16.18
C GLU A 118 -9.55 -24.02 16.40
N CYS A 119 -9.63 -23.15 15.39
CA CYS A 119 -10.46 -21.94 15.41
C CYS A 119 -11.96 -22.27 15.48
N LEU A 120 -12.44 -23.23 14.72
CA LEU A 120 -13.83 -23.68 14.74
C LEU A 120 -14.20 -24.34 16.07
N ALA A 121 -13.30 -25.13 16.66
CA ALA A 121 -13.51 -25.73 17.97
C ALA A 121 -13.61 -24.67 19.07
N GLN A 122 -12.76 -23.65 19.06
CA GLN A 122 -12.83 -22.55 20.02
C GLN A 122 -14.09 -21.69 19.83
N ARG A 123 -14.49 -21.43 18.58
CA ARG A 123 -15.73 -20.74 18.26
C ARG A 123 -16.94 -21.48 18.80
N ALA A 124 -16.99 -22.82 18.64
CA ALA A 124 -18.04 -23.64 19.18
C ALA A 124 -18.10 -23.58 20.72
N LEU A 125 -16.95 -23.58 21.40
CA LEU A 125 -16.85 -23.43 22.85
C LEU A 125 -17.30 -22.04 23.32
N GLN A 126 -16.95 -20.98 22.60
CA GLN A 126 -17.36 -19.60 22.92
C GLN A 126 -18.88 -19.42 22.74
N VAL A 127 -19.44 -19.93 21.65
CA VAL A 127 -20.90 -19.90 21.40
C VAL A 127 -21.65 -20.70 22.47
N ALA A 128 -21.15 -21.87 22.80
CA ALA A 128 -21.75 -22.71 23.87
C ALA A 128 -21.67 -22.07 25.26
N ALA A 129 -20.57 -21.34 25.55
CA ALA A 129 -20.42 -20.66 26.84
C ALA A 129 -21.31 -19.41 26.99
N LEU A 130 -21.67 -18.76 25.88
CA LEU A 130 -22.46 -17.54 25.89
C LEU A 130 -23.96 -17.75 25.76
N ASN A 131 -24.40 -18.96 25.42
CA ASN A 131 -25.81 -19.34 25.24
C ASN A 131 -26.60 -18.36 24.35
N VAL A 132 -25.95 -17.81 23.30
CA VAL A 132 -26.53 -16.87 22.35
C VAL A 132 -26.47 -17.46 20.95
N ASP A 133 -27.45 -17.10 20.14
CA ASP A 133 -27.40 -17.36 18.71
C ASP A 133 -26.10 -16.79 18.10
N PRO A 134 -25.49 -17.49 17.13
CA PRO A 134 -24.27 -17.04 16.55
C PRO A 134 -24.46 -15.60 16.03
N PRO A 135 -23.68 -14.63 16.54
CA PRO A 135 -23.84 -13.24 16.14
C PRO A 135 -23.55 -13.11 14.64
N ASP A 136 -24.34 -12.30 13.94
CA ASP A 136 -24.13 -11.93 12.53
C ASP A 136 -22.77 -11.24 12.27
N ARG A 137 -22.02 -10.99 13.33
CA ARG A 137 -20.66 -10.43 13.26
C ARG A 137 -19.61 -11.54 13.31
N PRO A 138 -18.62 -11.54 12.39
CA PRO A 138 -17.50 -12.45 12.50
C PRO A 138 -16.80 -12.24 13.84
N LEU A 139 -16.78 -13.28 14.68
CA LEU A 139 -15.97 -13.29 15.89
C LEU A 139 -14.50 -13.19 15.48
N ASN A 140 -13.78 -12.23 16.07
CA ASN A 140 -12.33 -12.16 15.95
C ASN A 140 -11.74 -13.47 16.49
N CYS A 141 -11.42 -14.40 15.62
CA CYS A 141 -10.51 -15.46 15.97
C CYS A 141 -9.10 -14.83 16.05
N THR A 142 -8.78 -14.21 17.18
CA THR A 142 -7.40 -14.13 17.61
C THR A 142 -7.04 -15.57 17.94
N ALA A 143 -6.48 -16.29 16.96
CA ALA A 143 -6.09 -17.67 17.16
C ALA A 143 -5.15 -17.68 18.37
N PRO A 144 -5.42 -18.48 19.42
CA PRO A 144 -4.42 -18.74 20.43
C PRO A 144 -3.19 -19.30 19.73
N PRO A 145 -2.01 -19.18 20.32
CA PRO A 145 -0.84 -19.78 19.74
C PRO A 145 -1.15 -21.24 19.43
N PRO A 146 -0.90 -21.71 18.20
CA PRO A 146 -1.20 -23.09 17.80
C PRO A 146 -0.60 -24.06 18.80
N SER A 147 -1.26 -25.20 19.02
CA SER A 147 -0.75 -26.24 19.93
C SER A 147 0.72 -26.59 19.63
N ALA A 148 1.49 -26.96 20.64
CA ALA A 148 2.92 -27.22 20.52
C ALA A 148 3.33 -28.13 19.34
N PRO A 149 2.58 -29.21 18.99
CA PRO A 149 2.86 -30.04 17.81
C PRO A 149 2.62 -29.33 16.47
N VAL A 150 1.63 -28.44 16.40
CA VAL A 150 1.36 -27.62 15.20
C VAL A 150 2.45 -26.59 15.02
N TRP A 151 2.90 -25.96 16.10
CA TRP A 151 4.02 -25.04 16.13
C TRP A 151 5.33 -25.67 15.67
N GLN A 152 5.64 -26.88 16.12
CA GLN A 152 6.87 -27.57 15.71
C GLN A 152 6.87 -27.90 14.21
N ARG A 153 5.76 -28.38 13.65
CA ARG A 153 5.63 -28.63 12.22
C ARG A 153 5.75 -27.35 11.40
N TYR A 154 5.14 -26.27 11.90
CA TYR A 154 5.20 -24.96 11.27
C TYR A 154 6.62 -24.36 11.28
N ARG A 155 7.30 -24.40 12.42
CA ARG A 155 8.71 -23.98 12.54
C ARG A 155 9.63 -24.78 11.63
N ALA A 156 9.41 -26.07 11.48
CA ALA A 156 10.17 -26.93 10.57
C ALA A 156 9.89 -26.55 9.09
N ALA A 157 8.65 -26.26 8.74
CA ALA A 157 8.29 -25.79 7.39
C ALA A 157 8.93 -24.42 7.08
N ILE A 158 8.83 -23.43 7.98
CA ILE A 158 9.49 -22.13 7.84
C ILE A 158 11.02 -22.27 7.78
N ALA A 159 11.62 -23.15 8.59
CA ALA A 159 13.06 -23.38 8.58
C ALA A 159 13.53 -23.96 7.24
N ARG A 160 12.70 -24.75 6.56
CA ARG A 160 12.98 -25.24 5.19
C ARG A 160 12.84 -24.10 4.16
N LEU A 161 11.85 -23.24 4.29
CA LEU A 161 11.66 -22.07 3.42
C LEU A 161 12.84 -21.09 3.52
N ARG A 162 13.40 -20.87 4.72
CA ARG A 162 14.57 -20.02 4.94
C ARG A 162 15.87 -20.50 4.29
N ARG A 163 15.93 -21.74 3.79
CA ARG A 163 17.08 -22.28 3.07
C ARG A 163 17.04 -22.01 1.57
N SER A 164 16.23 -21.08 1.14
CA SER A 164 16.15 -20.65 -0.26
C SER A 164 17.50 -20.09 -0.75
N PRO A 165 17.82 -20.25 -2.03
CA PRO A 165 19.01 -19.66 -2.63
C PRO A 165 18.99 -18.14 -2.47
N ALA A 166 20.16 -17.50 -2.60
CA ALA A 166 20.28 -16.05 -2.52
C ALA A 166 19.20 -15.36 -3.42
N PRO A 167 18.48 -14.37 -2.90
CA PRO A 167 17.40 -13.73 -3.65
C PRO A 167 17.93 -13.02 -4.90
N HIS A 168 17.10 -12.94 -5.92
CA HIS A 168 17.40 -12.21 -7.15
C HIS A 168 17.62 -10.71 -6.89
N GLY A 169 17.04 -10.19 -5.81
CA GLY A 169 17.12 -8.82 -5.34
C GLY A 169 16.13 -8.56 -4.23
N THR A 170 16.05 -7.32 -3.80
CA THR A 170 15.12 -6.85 -2.75
C THR A 170 14.15 -5.85 -3.32
N VAL A 171 12.86 -6.00 -3.02
CA VAL A 171 11.80 -5.04 -3.39
C VAL A 171 11.17 -4.47 -2.11
N ILE A 172 11.19 -3.14 -1.96
CA ILE A 172 10.46 -2.45 -0.90
C ILE A 172 9.04 -2.16 -1.39
N LEU A 173 8.06 -2.48 -0.56
CA LEU A 173 6.63 -2.41 -0.86
C LEU A 173 5.98 -1.31 -0.01
N LEU A 174 5.33 -0.36 -0.67
CA LEU A 174 4.76 0.85 -0.07
C LEU A 174 3.26 0.90 -0.32
N PRO A 175 2.44 0.83 0.73
CA PRO A 175 0.98 0.84 0.62
C PRO A 175 0.42 2.23 0.30
N GLY A 176 -0.86 2.27 -0.08
CA GLY A 176 -1.64 3.48 -0.28
C GLY A 176 -1.97 4.21 1.03
N TYR A 177 -2.71 5.31 0.89
CA TYR A 177 -3.22 6.10 2.02
C TYR A 177 -4.26 5.29 2.81
N GLY A 178 -4.18 5.37 4.13
CA GLY A 178 -5.17 4.75 5.02
C GLY A 178 -5.04 3.24 5.18
N VAL A 179 -4.03 2.61 4.55
CA VAL A 179 -3.80 1.17 4.64
C VAL A 179 -2.40 0.87 5.17
N GLY A 180 -2.27 -0.22 5.94
CA GLY A 180 -0.98 -0.65 6.48
C GLY A 180 -0.21 -1.56 5.51
N LYS A 181 1.03 -1.88 5.90
CA LYS A 181 1.97 -2.74 5.13
C LYS A 181 1.38 -4.10 4.74
N LEU A 182 0.45 -4.64 5.51
CA LEU A 182 -0.20 -5.93 5.20
C LEU A 182 -1.05 -5.89 3.93
N ALA A 183 -1.48 -4.70 3.47
CA ALA A 183 -2.11 -4.56 2.16
C ALA A 183 -1.19 -4.99 1.02
N MET A 184 0.13 -4.90 1.23
CA MET A 184 1.14 -5.28 0.24
C MET A 184 1.57 -6.76 0.37
N LEU A 185 1.01 -7.51 1.32
CA LEU A 185 1.37 -8.91 1.55
C LEU A 185 1.15 -9.81 0.32
N PRO A 186 0.06 -9.69 -0.45
CA PRO A 186 -0.10 -10.46 -1.69
C PRO A 186 1.05 -10.22 -2.68
N TRP A 187 1.50 -8.97 -2.84
CA TRP A 187 2.66 -8.64 -3.65
C TRP A 187 3.94 -9.27 -3.13
N ALA A 188 4.14 -9.22 -1.80
CA ALA A 188 5.32 -9.80 -1.18
C ALA A 188 5.42 -11.32 -1.40
N LEU A 189 4.30 -12.02 -1.30
CA LEU A 189 4.26 -13.47 -1.53
C LEU A 189 4.52 -13.83 -2.99
N MET A 190 3.91 -13.10 -3.94
CA MET A 190 4.16 -13.32 -5.38
C MET A 190 5.60 -13.02 -5.78
N LEU A 191 6.19 -11.98 -5.20
CA LEU A 191 7.59 -11.64 -5.42
C LEU A 191 8.52 -12.65 -4.77
N ALA A 192 8.18 -13.18 -3.60
CA ALA A 192 8.95 -14.22 -2.93
C ALA A 192 8.99 -15.51 -3.76
N ASP A 193 7.85 -15.93 -4.34
CA ASP A 193 7.75 -17.06 -5.26
C ASP A 193 8.56 -16.82 -6.56
N ALA A 194 8.64 -15.55 -7.00
CA ALA A 194 9.49 -15.14 -8.12
C ALA A 194 10.98 -14.96 -7.74
N GLY A 195 11.38 -15.29 -6.51
CA GLY A 195 12.78 -15.28 -6.06
C GLY A 195 13.26 -13.95 -5.48
N TYR A 196 12.38 -13.01 -5.13
CA TYR A 196 12.73 -11.72 -4.53
C TYR A 196 12.50 -11.72 -3.02
N GLN A 197 13.39 -11.09 -2.29
CA GLN A 197 13.10 -10.65 -0.93
C GLN A 197 12.18 -9.44 -0.98
N SER A 198 11.15 -9.41 -0.15
CA SER A 198 10.24 -8.27 -0.02
C SER A 198 10.38 -7.60 1.34
N ILE A 199 10.32 -6.27 1.37
CA ILE A 199 10.32 -5.46 2.58
C ILE A 199 9.04 -4.62 2.59
N LEU A 200 8.09 -4.99 3.43
CA LEU A 200 6.83 -4.27 3.61
C LEU A 200 7.02 -3.19 4.65
N VAL A 201 6.52 -2.00 4.38
CA VAL A 201 6.72 -0.83 5.25
C VAL A 201 5.37 -0.23 5.61
N ASP A 202 5.11 -0.03 6.90
CA ASP A 202 4.11 0.94 7.32
C ASP A 202 4.74 2.34 7.20
N PRO A 203 4.20 3.25 6.37
CA PRO A 203 4.64 4.63 6.34
C PRO A 203 4.40 5.32 7.68
N ARG A 204 5.06 6.47 7.93
CA ARG A 204 4.78 7.26 9.14
C ARG A 204 3.29 7.51 9.33
N ALA A 205 2.84 7.55 10.57
CA ALA A 205 1.45 7.78 10.98
C ALA A 205 0.43 6.80 10.38
N GLN A 206 0.87 5.66 9.84
CA GLN A 206 0.01 4.58 9.33
C GLN A 206 0.37 3.23 9.94
N GLY A 207 -0.61 2.33 10.01
CA GLY A 207 -0.43 0.97 10.51
C GLY A 207 0.18 0.92 11.92
N GLN A 208 1.31 0.25 12.05
CA GLN A 208 2.07 0.09 13.31
C GLN A 208 3.23 1.10 13.45
N SER A 209 3.43 1.98 12.46
CA SER A 209 4.43 3.03 12.54
C SER A 209 3.96 4.18 13.40
N SER A 210 4.92 4.80 14.09
CA SER A 210 4.64 6.06 14.79
C SER A 210 4.69 7.25 13.82
N GLY A 211 4.35 8.40 14.31
CA GLY A 211 4.32 9.64 13.58
C GLY A 211 3.01 10.38 13.87
N GLN A 212 3.04 11.69 13.77
CA GLN A 212 1.89 12.51 14.10
C GLN A 212 1.00 12.78 12.87
N TYR A 213 1.59 12.86 11.69
CA TYR A 213 0.91 13.28 10.48
C TYR A 213 1.27 12.42 9.27
N VAL A 214 0.27 12.16 8.43
CA VAL A 214 0.46 11.67 7.06
C VAL A 214 0.68 12.87 6.15
N THR A 215 1.70 12.84 5.30
CA THR A 215 2.09 13.98 4.46
C THR A 215 2.11 13.66 2.96
N TYR A 216 1.44 12.58 2.56
CA TYR A 216 1.26 12.19 1.16
C TYR A 216 2.56 12.03 0.35
N GLY A 217 3.63 11.67 0.99
CA GLY A 217 4.94 11.49 0.37
C GLY A 217 5.96 12.58 0.70
N ALA A 218 5.57 13.74 1.25
CA ALA A 218 6.52 14.83 1.56
C ALA A 218 7.55 14.42 2.63
N LEU A 219 7.12 13.79 3.72
CA LEU A 219 8.01 13.22 4.74
C LEU A 219 8.25 11.72 4.49
N GLU A 220 7.24 10.98 4.02
CA GLU A 220 7.33 9.54 3.76
C GLU A 220 8.46 9.22 2.76
N SER A 221 8.73 10.08 1.78
CA SER A 221 9.86 9.89 0.85
C SER A 221 11.22 10.09 1.53
N LYS A 222 11.32 11.06 2.44
CA LYS A 222 12.52 11.30 3.25
C LYS A 222 12.78 10.15 4.21
N ASP A 223 11.72 9.61 4.82
CA ASP A 223 11.77 8.41 5.65
C ASP A 223 12.24 7.20 4.85
N LEU A 224 11.71 7.01 3.64
CA LEU A 224 12.12 5.92 2.78
C LEU A 224 13.61 5.97 2.44
N ILE A 225 14.15 7.16 2.19
CA ILE A 225 15.58 7.34 1.93
C ILE A 225 16.40 6.91 3.15
N GLN A 226 16.01 7.33 4.37
CA GLN A 226 16.69 6.97 5.61
C GLN A 226 16.51 5.48 5.94
N LEU A 227 15.31 4.94 5.71
CA LEU A 227 15.02 3.52 5.85
C LEU A 227 15.96 2.68 4.98
N VAL A 228 16.10 3.04 3.70
CA VAL A 228 16.99 2.33 2.77
C VAL A 228 18.44 2.40 3.25
N ALA A 229 18.89 3.54 3.75
CA ALA A 229 20.24 3.67 4.31
C ALA A 229 20.44 2.75 5.52
N ALA A 230 19.50 2.76 6.46
CA ALA A 230 19.55 1.90 7.66
C ALA A 230 19.51 0.41 7.29
N LEU A 231 18.65 0.01 6.35
CA LEU A 231 18.56 -1.38 5.88
C LEU A 231 19.84 -1.84 5.17
N ARG A 232 20.49 -0.96 4.41
CA ARG A 232 21.78 -1.25 3.77
C ARG A 232 22.88 -1.44 4.81
N THR A 233 22.98 -0.53 5.78
CA THR A 233 23.96 -0.63 6.89
C THR A 233 23.77 -1.92 7.70
N ALA A 234 22.52 -2.34 7.89
CA ALA A 234 22.19 -3.58 8.60
C ALA A 234 22.36 -4.85 7.73
N GLY A 235 22.76 -4.74 6.45
CA GLY A 235 22.89 -5.87 5.53
C GLY A 235 21.56 -6.55 5.18
N LEU A 236 20.44 -5.84 5.35
CA LEU A 236 19.08 -6.38 5.13
C LEU A 236 18.58 -6.20 3.69
N ILE A 237 19.28 -5.42 2.87
CA ILE A 237 19.04 -5.35 1.42
C ILE A 237 19.96 -6.33 0.73
N GLN A 238 19.39 -7.34 0.11
CA GLN A 238 20.11 -8.36 -0.63
C GLN A 238 19.99 -8.14 -2.14
N GLY A 239 21.12 -8.12 -2.84
CA GLY A 239 21.13 -7.86 -4.28
C GLY A 239 20.75 -6.43 -4.65
N ARG A 240 20.12 -6.26 -5.82
CA ARG A 240 19.69 -4.96 -6.33
C ARG A 240 18.35 -4.55 -5.70
N LEU A 241 18.17 -3.25 -5.51
CA LEU A 241 16.97 -2.69 -4.90
C LEU A 241 15.94 -2.27 -5.95
N GLY A 242 14.71 -2.75 -5.81
CA GLY A 242 13.50 -2.26 -6.47
C GLY A 242 12.54 -1.61 -5.49
N LEU A 243 11.64 -0.78 -5.99
CA LEU A 243 10.50 -0.24 -5.25
C LEU A 243 9.19 -0.62 -5.96
N LEU A 244 8.17 -0.97 -5.20
CA LEU A 244 6.79 -1.10 -5.68
C LEU A 244 5.90 -0.31 -4.73
N GLY A 245 5.16 0.65 -5.26
CA GLY A 245 4.22 1.44 -4.49
C GLY A 245 2.83 1.45 -5.12
N ASP A 246 1.83 1.58 -4.27
CA ASP A 246 0.44 1.75 -4.65
C ASP A 246 -0.05 3.14 -4.22
N SER A 247 -0.70 3.87 -5.12
CA SER A 247 -1.31 5.19 -4.83
C SER A 247 -0.34 6.14 -4.13
N MET A 248 -0.57 6.48 -2.86
CA MET A 248 0.35 7.29 -2.04
C MET A 248 1.74 6.64 -1.92
N GLY A 249 1.80 5.32 -1.80
CA GLY A 249 3.07 4.59 -1.78
C GLY A 249 3.82 4.69 -3.10
N ALA A 250 3.11 4.74 -4.25
CA ALA A 250 3.69 4.96 -5.56
C ALA A 250 4.27 6.38 -5.68
N ALA A 251 3.54 7.39 -5.22
CA ALA A 251 4.04 8.76 -5.16
C ALA A 251 5.27 8.88 -4.26
N THR A 252 5.25 8.24 -3.08
CA THR A 252 6.38 8.18 -2.15
C THR A 252 7.62 7.55 -2.80
N ALA A 253 7.44 6.43 -3.53
CA ALA A 253 8.51 5.77 -4.26
C ALA A 253 9.13 6.68 -5.33
N LEU A 254 8.29 7.39 -6.11
CA LEU A 254 8.74 8.32 -7.14
C LEU A 254 9.50 9.51 -6.55
N LEU A 255 9.00 10.09 -5.45
CA LEU A 255 9.65 11.21 -4.74
C LEU A 255 11.02 10.82 -4.18
N ALA A 256 11.17 9.61 -3.67
CA ALA A 256 12.43 9.11 -3.12
C ALA A 256 13.43 8.66 -4.22
N ALA A 257 12.95 8.22 -5.38
CA ALA A 257 13.75 7.57 -6.41
C ALA A 257 15.00 8.36 -6.88
N PRO A 258 14.98 9.70 -7.06
CA PRO A 258 16.18 10.46 -7.46
C PRO A 258 17.30 10.41 -6.44
N TYR A 259 16.99 10.15 -5.18
CA TYR A 259 17.92 10.18 -4.05
C TYR A 259 18.43 8.80 -3.63
N LEU A 260 17.79 7.73 -4.12
CA LEU A 260 18.17 6.35 -3.83
C LEU A 260 19.16 5.82 -4.88
N LYS A 261 20.44 5.83 -4.56
CA LYS A 261 21.50 5.34 -5.46
C LYS A 261 22.29 4.22 -4.77
N PRO A 262 22.46 3.04 -5.41
CA PRO A 262 21.79 2.59 -6.63
C PRO A 262 20.33 2.18 -6.39
N LEU A 263 19.45 2.52 -7.33
CA LEU A 263 18.09 2.04 -7.42
C LEU A 263 17.91 1.36 -8.79
N ALA A 264 17.44 0.12 -8.82
CA ALA A 264 17.39 -0.69 -10.03
C ALA A 264 16.11 -0.47 -10.84
N ALA A 265 14.97 -0.34 -10.18
CA ALA A 265 13.68 -0.14 -10.84
C ALA A 265 12.61 0.38 -9.87
N VAL A 266 11.57 0.99 -10.42
CA VAL A 266 10.35 1.37 -9.71
C VAL A 266 9.14 0.81 -10.44
N VAL A 267 8.16 0.31 -9.69
CA VAL A 267 6.79 0.05 -10.16
C VAL A 267 5.86 0.99 -9.39
N ALA A 268 5.08 1.79 -10.10
CA ALA A 268 4.17 2.77 -9.55
C ALA A 268 2.74 2.45 -10.03
N ILE A 269 1.90 1.96 -9.12
CA ILE A 269 0.50 1.61 -9.37
C ILE A 269 -0.36 2.82 -8.98
N SER A 270 -1.15 3.33 -9.91
CA SER A 270 -2.06 4.48 -9.72
C SER A 270 -1.43 5.68 -8.98
N PRO A 271 -0.23 6.15 -9.38
CA PRO A 271 0.42 7.28 -8.71
C PRO A 271 -0.27 8.60 -9.08
N TYR A 272 -0.50 9.48 -8.12
CA TYR A 272 -0.85 10.86 -8.45
C TYR A 272 0.39 11.67 -8.87
N GLU A 273 0.18 12.71 -9.67
CA GLU A 273 1.22 13.65 -10.05
C GLU A 273 1.42 14.75 -9.00
N ARG A 274 0.32 15.14 -8.32
CA ARG A 274 0.27 16.18 -7.29
C ARG A 274 -0.66 15.78 -6.16
N ALA A 275 -0.17 15.82 -4.93
CA ALA A 275 -0.97 15.51 -3.75
C ALA A 275 -2.16 16.48 -3.61
N THR A 276 -1.94 17.77 -3.87
CA THR A 276 -2.95 18.82 -3.81
C THR A 276 -4.09 18.66 -4.85
N ALA A 277 -3.88 17.86 -5.90
CA ALA A 277 -4.93 17.49 -6.83
C ALA A 277 -5.67 16.21 -6.39
N ALA A 278 -4.97 15.25 -5.80
CA ALA A 278 -5.53 13.96 -5.39
C ALA A 278 -6.38 14.06 -4.11
N ILE A 279 -5.93 14.82 -3.11
CA ILE A 279 -6.59 14.96 -1.80
C ILE A 279 -8.06 15.40 -1.92
N PRO A 280 -8.39 16.52 -2.59
CA PRO A 280 -9.79 16.95 -2.70
C PRO A 280 -10.63 15.99 -3.54
N ARG A 281 -10.05 15.32 -4.53
CA ARG A 281 -10.76 14.32 -5.35
C ARG A 281 -11.14 13.12 -4.51
N TYR A 282 -10.20 12.55 -3.79
CA TYR A 282 -10.46 11.43 -2.89
C TYR A 282 -11.53 11.79 -1.86
N ALA A 283 -11.42 12.95 -1.21
CA ALA A 283 -12.40 13.39 -0.22
C ALA A 283 -13.82 13.54 -0.81
N ARG A 284 -13.93 14.05 -2.04
CA ARG A 284 -15.24 14.20 -2.71
C ARG A 284 -15.86 12.86 -3.11
N LEU A 285 -15.05 11.84 -3.37
CA LEU A 285 -15.53 10.49 -3.66
C LEU A 285 -15.93 9.76 -2.37
N ALA A 286 -15.16 9.95 -1.30
CA ALA A 286 -15.40 9.32 -0.01
C ALA A 286 -16.57 9.95 0.78
N HIS A 287 -16.82 11.26 0.61
CA HIS A 287 -17.76 12.01 1.41
C HIS A 287 -18.59 12.97 0.57
N TRP A 288 -19.91 12.76 0.52
CA TRP A 288 -20.82 13.58 -0.27
C TRP A 288 -20.73 15.09 0.06
N TYR A 289 -20.55 15.45 1.34
CA TYR A 289 -20.46 16.86 1.77
C TYR A 289 -19.17 17.55 1.31
N ALA A 290 -18.12 16.80 0.97
CA ALA A 290 -16.87 17.35 0.46
C ALA A 290 -17.05 17.98 -0.95
N GLN A 291 -18.12 17.61 -1.67
CA GLN A 291 -18.49 18.21 -2.96
C GLN A 291 -18.96 19.66 -2.76
N LEU A 292 -19.51 20.00 -1.60
CA LEU A 292 -20.00 21.34 -1.28
C LEU A 292 -18.87 22.30 -0.88
N ILE A 293 -17.65 21.79 -0.63
CA ILE A 293 -16.52 22.62 -0.18
C ILE A 293 -15.90 23.35 -1.39
N PRO A 294 -15.85 24.70 -1.36
CA PRO A 294 -15.25 25.49 -2.43
C PRO A 294 -13.77 25.18 -2.63
N SER A 295 -13.29 25.25 -3.86
CA SER A 295 -11.87 24.99 -4.18
C SER A 295 -10.89 25.92 -3.44
N ALA A 296 -11.31 27.15 -3.14
CA ALA A 296 -10.50 28.09 -2.33
C ALA A 296 -10.32 27.61 -0.89
N SER A 297 -11.37 27.00 -0.31
CA SER A 297 -11.31 26.42 1.04
C SER A 297 -10.42 25.17 1.07
N TRP A 298 -10.44 24.33 0.03
CA TRP A 298 -9.50 23.20 -0.10
C TRP A 298 -8.06 23.67 -0.13
N ARG A 299 -7.70 24.66 -0.97
CA ARG A 299 -6.33 25.20 -1.02
C ARG A 299 -5.89 25.82 0.30
N ALA A 300 -6.80 26.48 1.03
CA ALA A 300 -6.52 27.02 2.36
C ALA A 300 -6.31 25.90 3.39
N ALA A 301 -7.14 24.85 3.35
CA ALA A 301 -7.03 23.68 4.22
C ALA A 301 -5.72 22.91 3.98
N GLU A 302 -5.32 22.71 2.73
CA GLU A 302 -4.05 22.06 2.37
C GLU A 302 -2.83 22.85 2.89
N ARG A 303 -2.82 24.18 2.73
CA ARG A 303 -1.76 25.01 3.30
C ARG A 303 -1.72 24.90 4.82
N ARG A 304 -2.88 24.94 5.49
CA ARG A 304 -2.98 24.80 6.94
C ARG A 304 -2.55 23.39 7.40
N ALA A 305 -2.93 22.35 6.69
CA ALA A 305 -2.50 20.99 6.96
C ALA A 305 -0.98 20.84 6.84
N GLY A 306 -0.38 21.43 5.82
CA GLY A 306 1.08 21.49 5.66
C GLY A 306 1.76 22.22 6.84
N GLN A 307 1.21 23.35 7.30
CA GLN A 307 1.70 24.06 8.48
C GLN A 307 1.65 23.20 9.74
N LEU A 308 0.56 22.45 9.95
CA LEU A 308 0.41 21.53 11.09
C LEU A 308 1.47 20.43 11.04
N ALA A 309 1.76 19.91 9.87
CA ALA A 309 2.75 18.83 9.66
C ALA A 309 4.20 19.35 9.51
N GLY A 310 4.42 20.66 9.50
CA GLY A 310 5.75 21.26 9.32
C GLY A 310 6.35 21.07 7.93
N VAL A 311 5.50 20.92 6.89
CA VAL A 311 5.90 20.72 5.48
C VAL A 311 5.03 21.55 4.53
N SER A 312 5.45 21.67 3.28
CA SER A 312 4.52 22.02 2.20
C SER A 312 3.95 20.74 1.57
N LEU A 313 2.63 20.64 1.40
CA LEU A 313 2.03 19.51 0.68
C LEU A 313 2.37 19.52 -0.81
N THR A 314 2.91 20.63 -1.35
CA THR A 314 3.49 20.68 -2.69
C THR A 314 4.83 19.93 -2.79
N ASP A 315 5.49 19.63 -1.65
CA ASP A 315 6.67 18.75 -1.62
C ASP A 315 6.30 17.30 -1.93
N ALA A 316 5.00 16.99 -1.91
CA ALA A 316 4.44 15.69 -2.29
C ALA A 316 3.94 15.66 -3.75
N ASP A 317 4.63 16.37 -4.65
CA ASP A 317 4.31 16.44 -6.07
C ASP A 317 5.34 15.66 -6.90
N PRO A 318 5.13 14.35 -7.20
CA PRO A 318 6.04 13.51 -8.00
C PRO A 318 6.42 14.11 -9.35
N ILE A 319 5.53 14.89 -9.95
CA ILE A 319 5.77 15.51 -11.27
C ILE A 319 6.99 16.43 -11.31
N GLU A 320 7.34 17.04 -10.17
CA GLU A 320 8.49 17.96 -10.06
C GLU A 320 9.83 17.20 -9.99
N VAL A 321 9.81 15.94 -9.55
CA VAL A 321 11.00 15.10 -9.46
C VAL A 321 11.14 14.10 -10.60
N ALA A 322 10.07 13.84 -11.34
CA ALA A 322 10.03 12.87 -12.44
C ALA A 322 11.18 13.00 -13.44
N PRO A 323 11.59 14.20 -13.89
CA PRO A 323 12.73 14.33 -14.81
C PRO A 323 14.09 13.91 -14.24
N ARG A 324 14.20 13.83 -12.91
CA ARG A 324 15.43 13.45 -12.20
C ARG A 324 15.53 11.96 -11.88
N ILE A 325 14.47 11.18 -12.10
CA ILE A 325 14.45 9.75 -11.86
C ILE A 325 15.29 9.05 -12.94
N ARG A 326 16.36 8.39 -12.53
CA ARG A 326 17.28 7.66 -13.42
C ARG A 326 16.96 6.16 -13.50
N ALA A 327 16.32 5.62 -12.48
CA ALA A 327 15.87 4.24 -12.50
C ALA A 327 14.72 4.07 -13.50
N PRO A 328 14.63 2.93 -14.21
CA PRO A 328 13.46 2.60 -15.01
C PRO A 328 12.18 2.56 -14.17
N VAL A 329 11.10 3.18 -14.65
CA VAL A 329 9.81 3.25 -13.97
C VAL A 329 8.72 2.60 -14.82
N LEU A 330 8.00 1.63 -14.25
CA LEU A 330 6.76 1.10 -14.80
C LEU A 330 5.58 1.78 -14.10
N TYR A 331 4.79 2.50 -14.88
CA TYR A 331 3.51 3.07 -14.45
C TYR A 331 2.39 2.12 -14.83
N LEU A 332 1.55 1.74 -13.87
CA LEU A 332 0.34 0.93 -14.08
C LEU A 332 -0.86 1.77 -13.66
N GLN A 333 -1.80 2.01 -14.59
CA GLN A 333 -2.89 2.96 -14.35
C GLN A 333 -4.23 2.45 -14.86
N GLY A 334 -5.26 2.57 -14.02
CA GLY A 334 -6.64 2.30 -14.38
C GLY A 334 -7.23 3.39 -15.29
N GLY A 335 -7.93 2.99 -16.35
CA GLY A 335 -8.55 3.92 -17.28
C GLY A 335 -9.79 4.60 -16.71
N GLN A 336 -10.41 3.99 -15.68
CA GLN A 336 -11.60 4.52 -14.99
C GLN A 336 -11.28 5.06 -13.59
N ASP A 337 -10.00 5.27 -13.28
CA ASP A 337 -9.57 5.82 -11.99
C ASP A 337 -10.07 7.26 -11.82
N GLN A 338 -11.01 7.43 -10.91
CA GLN A 338 -11.62 8.73 -10.59
C GLN A 338 -10.83 9.50 -9.50
N VAL A 339 -10.02 8.81 -8.71
CA VAL A 339 -9.21 9.42 -7.64
C VAL A 339 -8.02 10.14 -8.25
N VAL A 340 -7.20 9.41 -8.99
CA VAL A 340 -5.96 9.96 -9.57
C VAL A 340 -6.19 10.48 -10.99
N GLY A 341 -6.96 9.78 -11.77
CA GLY A 341 -7.24 10.10 -13.17
C GLY A 341 -6.09 9.71 -14.11
N PRO A 342 -6.41 9.07 -15.25
CA PRO A 342 -5.41 8.48 -16.15
C PRO A 342 -4.49 9.52 -16.81
N ALA A 343 -4.88 10.79 -16.86
CA ALA A 343 -4.06 11.87 -17.40
C ALA A 343 -2.79 12.11 -16.54
N GLN A 344 -2.89 11.96 -15.22
CA GLN A 344 -1.76 12.18 -14.31
C GLN A 344 -0.63 11.16 -14.56
N ALA A 345 -0.97 9.90 -14.73
CA ALA A 345 0.03 8.87 -15.06
C ALA A 345 0.70 9.11 -16.42
N ARG A 346 -0.07 9.61 -17.43
CA ARG A 346 0.50 10.00 -18.73
C ARG A 346 1.48 11.15 -18.59
N GLN A 347 1.17 12.17 -17.79
CA GLN A 347 2.04 13.31 -17.55
C GLN A 347 3.32 12.89 -16.81
N LEU A 348 3.19 12.06 -15.77
CA LEU A 348 4.33 11.49 -15.06
C LEU A 348 5.23 10.68 -16.00
N ALA A 349 4.66 9.77 -16.79
CA ALA A 349 5.41 8.95 -17.72
C ALA A 349 6.12 9.79 -18.79
N ALA A 350 5.47 10.83 -19.32
CA ALA A 350 6.05 11.74 -20.31
C ALA A 350 7.25 12.53 -19.77
N ARG A 351 7.31 12.77 -18.46
CA ARG A 351 8.42 13.50 -17.81
C ARG A 351 9.52 12.59 -17.24
N THR A 352 9.28 11.30 -17.13
CA THR A 352 10.25 10.34 -16.57
C THR A 352 11.10 9.75 -17.69
N PRO A 353 12.45 9.92 -17.69
CA PRO A 353 13.32 9.56 -18.80
C PRO A 353 13.23 8.10 -19.26
N HIS A 354 13.06 7.17 -18.32
CA HIS A 354 13.01 5.72 -18.59
C HIS A 354 11.67 5.13 -18.13
N ALA A 355 10.58 5.73 -18.59
CA ALA A 355 9.24 5.31 -18.25
C ALA A 355 8.65 4.29 -19.24
N ARG A 356 7.85 3.38 -18.70
CA ARG A 356 6.85 2.61 -19.44
C ARG A 356 5.51 2.79 -18.75
N LEU A 357 4.47 3.10 -19.51
CA LEU A 357 3.10 3.21 -19.03
C LEU A 357 2.26 2.07 -19.62
N GLU A 358 1.58 1.34 -18.75
CA GLU A 358 0.55 0.37 -19.12
C GLU A 358 -0.80 0.81 -18.54
N MET A 359 -1.79 0.90 -19.44
CA MET A 359 -3.15 1.33 -19.11
C MET A 359 -4.07 0.12 -19.02
N PHE A 360 -4.95 0.11 -18.02
CA PHE A 360 -5.98 -0.90 -17.80
C PHE A 360 -7.36 -0.25 -17.96
N PRO A 361 -7.93 -0.21 -19.17
CA PRO A 361 -9.09 0.65 -19.52
C PRO A 361 -10.32 0.45 -18.64
N GLY A 362 -10.56 -0.79 -18.17
CA GLY A 362 -11.75 -1.15 -17.39
C GLY A 362 -11.59 -1.04 -15.87
N LEU A 363 -10.42 -0.64 -15.36
CA LEU A 363 -10.15 -0.62 -13.92
C LEU A 363 -10.18 0.79 -13.34
N GLY A 364 -10.80 0.94 -12.17
CA GLY A 364 -10.76 2.12 -11.32
C GLY A 364 -9.56 2.10 -10.34
N HIS A 365 -9.57 3.00 -9.37
CA HIS A 365 -8.47 3.16 -8.41
C HIS A 365 -8.30 1.94 -7.50
N LEU A 366 -9.38 1.51 -6.87
CA LEU A 366 -9.37 0.37 -5.95
C LEU A 366 -9.14 -0.95 -6.67
N GLU A 367 -9.76 -1.12 -7.84
CA GLU A 367 -9.55 -2.32 -8.64
C GLU A 367 -8.10 -2.46 -9.11
N MET A 368 -7.38 -1.36 -9.35
CA MET A 368 -5.94 -1.40 -9.61
C MET A 368 -5.16 -1.86 -8.39
N SER A 369 -5.48 -1.34 -7.21
CA SER A 369 -4.81 -1.70 -5.94
C SER A 369 -5.01 -3.17 -5.57
N GLU A 370 -6.16 -3.77 -5.94
CA GLU A 370 -6.56 -5.12 -5.59
C GLU A 370 -6.30 -6.16 -6.68
N ASN A 371 -5.97 -5.75 -7.89
CA ASN A 371 -5.76 -6.64 -9.03
C ASN A 371 -4.36 -7.27 -9.05
N PHE A 372 -3.93 -7.83 -7.94
CA PHE A 372 -2.61 -8.45 -7.79
C PHE A 372 -2.29 -9.45 -8.90
N VAL A 373 -3.25 -10.32 -9.25
CA VAL A 373 -3.05 -11.36 -10.25
C VAL A 373 -2.95 -10.79 -11.67
N GLY A 374 -3.84 -9.85 -12.02
CA GLY A 374 -3.82 -9.21 -13.33
C GLY A 374 -2.56 -8.38 -13.59
N LEU A 375 -2.03 -7.77 -12.52
CA LEU A 375 -0.81 -6.96 -12.57
C LEU A 375 0.48 -7.76 -12.31
N ALA A 376 0.40 -9.02 -11.87
CA ALA A 376 1.57 -9.84 -11.53
C ALA A 376 2.56 -9.96 -12.69
N ARG A 377 2.05 -10.24 -13.90
CA ARG A 377 2.89 -10.43 -15.08
C ARG A 377 3.74 -9.20 -15.43
N PRO A 378 3.18 -8.00 -15.63
CA PRO A 378 3.99 -6.82 -15.92
C PRO A 378 4.96 -6.49 -14.78
N VAL A 379 4.54 -6.61 -13.52
CA VAL A 379 5.39 -6.32 -12.35
C VAL A 379 6.58 -7.27 -12.26
N ILE A 380 6.34 -8.59 -12.30
CA ILE A 380 7.43 -9.59 -12.23
C ILE A 380 8.36 -9.47 -13.43
N THR A 381 7.82 -9.27 -14.64
CA THR A 381 8.63 -9.07 -15.85
C THR A 381 9.54 -7.85 -15.71
N TRP A 382 9.02 -6.75 -15.13
CA TRP A 382 9.79 -5.53 -14.89
C TRP A 382 10.95 -5.77 -13.93
N PHE A 383 10.69 -6.40 -12.78
CA PHE A 383 11.74 -6.69 -11.83
C PHE A 383 12.74 -7.73 -12.35
N ASN A 384 12.31 -8.75 -13.07
CA ASN A 384 13.21 -9.70 -13.73
C ASN A 384 14.18 -9.00 -14.69
N ARG A 385 13.70 -7.98 -15.41
CA ARG A 385 14.53 -7.24 -16.35
C ARG A 385 15.57 -6.34 -15.67
N TYR A 386 15.22 -5.69 -14.57
CA TYR A 386 16.03 -4.61 -14.02
C TYR A 386 16.61 -4.90 -12.63
N VAL A 387 15.96 -5.73 -11.83
CA VAL A 387 16.37 -6.06 -10.46
C VAL A 387 17.09 -7.39 -10.38
N ALA A 388 16.57 -8.42 -11.04
CA ALA A 388 17.25 -9.71 -11.04
C ALA A 388 18.62 -9.62 -11.74
N ARG A 389 19.63 -10.25 -11.12
CA ARG A 389 20.88 -10.58 -11.78
C ARG A 389 20.92 -12.09 -11.99
N ASP A 390 21.13 -12.53 -13.20
CA ASP A 390 21.61 -13.88 -13.43
C ASP A 390 23.08 -13.93 -12.97
N HIS A 391 23.33 -14.68 -11.91
CA HIS A 391 24.67 -14.85 -11.36
C HIS A 391 25.63 -15.58 -12.34
N ARG A 392 25.13 -16.20 -13.40
CA ARG A 392 25.92 -16.96 -14.38
C ARG A 392 26.10 -16.27 -15.72
N THR A 393 25.12 -15.52 -16.19
CA THR A 393 25.14 -14.99 -17.58
C THR A 393 24.91 -13.49 -17.67
N GLY A 394 24.59 -12.79 -16.58
CA GLY A 394 24.20 -11.38 -16.60
C GLY A 394 22.84 -11.13 -17.27
N ARG A 395 22.12 -12.19 -17.68
CA ARG A 395 20.78 -12.13 -18.28
C ARG A 395 19.70 -12.25 -17.22
N ALA A 396 18.57 -11.60 -17.44
CA ALA A 396 17.38 -11.80 -16.62
C ALA A 396 16.94 -13.27 -16.67
N PRO A 397 16.52 -13.86 -15.54
CA PRO A 397 15.99 -15.21 -15.52
C PRO A 397 14.76 -15.31 -16.44
N PRO A 398 14.47 -16.49 -17.02
CA PRO A 398 13.25 -16.68 -17.79
C PRO A 398 12.03 -16.38 -16.90
N VAL A 399 11.03 -15.74 -17.50
CA VAL A 399 9.77 -15.38 -16.81
C VAL A 399 9.02 -16.68 -16.47
N GLY A 400 9.32 -17.24 -15.31
CA GLY A 400 8.49 -18.25 -14.68
C GLY A 400 7.28 -17.53 -14.07
N LEU A 401 6.16 -17.52 -14.78
CA LEU A 401 4.89 -17.12 -14.16
C LEU A 401 4.50 -18.21 -13.15
N PRO A 402 3.94 -17.87 -11.99
CA PRO A 402 3.37 -18.83 -11.08
C PRO A 402 2.50 -19.81 -11.86
N LYS A 403 2.77 -21.12 -11.72
CA LYS A 403 2.00 -22.16 -12.42
C LYS A 403 0.55 -22.07 -11.96
N GLY A 404 -0.32 -21.47 -12.75
CA GLY A 404 -1.74 -21.26 -12.44
C GLY A 404 -2.33 -19.93 -12.91
N THR A 405 -1.51 -18.97 -13.34
CA THR A 405 -1.99 -17.65 -13.79
C THR A 405 -2.51 -17.62 -15.23
N GLN A 406 -2.52 -18.75 -15.94
CA GLN A 406 -2.98 -18.79 -17.35
C GLN A 406 -4.50 -18.59 -17.53
N ASN A 407 -5.31 -18.68 -16.47
CA ASN A 407 -6.77 -18.55 -16.52
C ASN A 407 -7.33 -17.53 -15.51
N ALA A 408 -6.57 -16.53 -15.12
CA ALA A 408 -7.06 -15.51 -14.19
C ALA A 408 -7.91 -14.46 -14.92
N LEU A 409 -9.22 -14.63 -14.85
CA LEU A 409 -10.21 -13.59 -15.12
C LEU A 409 -10.12 -12.46 -14.07
N ALA A 410 -10.53 -11.26 -14.47
CA ALA A 410 -10.56 -10.06 -13.64
C ALA A 410 -11.06 -10.34 -12.21
N MET A 411 -10.29 -9.91 -11.22
CA MET A 411 -10.60 -10.08 -9.80
C MET A 411 -11.05 -8.75 -9.22
N SER A 412 -12.23 -8.71 -8.62
CA SER A 412 -12.72 -7.57 -7.85
C SER A 412 -12.55 -7.85 -6.35
N GLY A 413 -11.96 -6.93 -5.59
CA GLY A 413 -11.91 -6.99 -4.13
C GLY A 413 -13.25 -6.63 -3.51
N CYS A 414 -13.51 -7.11 -2.29
CA CYS A 414 -14.62 -6.63 -1.48
C CYS A 414 -14.12 -5.52 -0.56
N VAL A 415 -14.69 -4.36 -0.68
CA VAL A 415 -14.56 -3.30 0.31
C VAL A 415 -15.97 -2.94 0.77
N ASP A 416 -16.32 -3.41 1.96
CA ASP A 416 -17.46 -2.86 2.69
C ASP A 416 -16.98 -1.61 3.43
N TYR A 417 -17.49 -0.46 3.03
CA TYR A 417 -17.27 0.83 3.68
C TYR A 417 -18.17 0.98 4.91
#